data_e595f899ab69e735ec2a57f8d2d46615
#
_entry.id   e595f899ab69e735ec2a57f8d2d46615
#
_cell.length_a   1.000
_cell.length_b   1.000
_cell.length_c   1.000
_cell.angle_alpha   90.00
_cell.angle_beta   90.00
_cell.angle_gamma   90.00
#
_symmetry.space_group_name_H-M   'P 1'
#
loop_
_entity.id
_entity.type
_entity.pdbx_description
1 polymer ?
#
loop_
_entity_poly.entity_id
_entity_poly.type
_entity_poly.pdbx_seq_one_letter_code
_entity_poly.pdbx_strand_id
1 'polypeptide(L)'
;MELNKKTMQRIMLLITFAVLLFWGLYNISTIGGLFSNLFSLLAPLLIGVCIAFVLNLMMVGLERLWDRALAKWRSRWNAKLKRPVCLTLTMVLFLGIIFAIFFILIPRLEEAGSTLAANIPTYVDQFQAWWKNLSDFAGSHGVTLPELTLSAEQVRDTITGFLQERGDSVVNTTLNITSSIVGALVNVLLALVFSLYMLAQKETLLAQSKRLLRRALPRRAADKLLAVLHLTNNAFSSFVTGQVTEAVILGTLCCLGMLLLGLPYALPVSVIIAALSLIPIFGAWIGAATGAFLIVFQSPIKALTFLIFLLILQQVEGNLIYPRVVGKSVGLPGLWVLAAVTIGGGAFGILGMLLGVPVCSVVYSLVQAYIRTKPEAEENQ
;
A
#
# COMPACT_ATOMS: atom_id res chain seq x y z
N MET A 1 -26.89 9.26 -59.18
CA MET A 1 -25.63 9.14 -58.43
C MET A 1 -25.58 7.74 -57.81
N GLU A 2 -24.92 6.80 -58.46
CA GLU A 2 -24.75 5.44 -57.90
C GLU A 2 -23.66 5.48 -56.86
N LEU A 3 -24.05 5.38 -55.60
CA LEU A 3 -23.12 5.29 -54.50
C LEU A 3 -22.33 3.98 -54.62
N ASN A 4 -21.04 4.07 -54.87
CA ASN A 4 -20.14 2.93 -54.95
C ASN A 4 -20.22 2.12 -53.64
N LYS A 5 -20.32 0.79 -53.73
CA LYS A 5 -20.47 -0.15 -52.61
C LYS A 5 -19.47 0.11 -51.48
N LYS A 6 -18.24 0.54 -51.80
CA LYS A 6 -17.21 0.96 -50.82
C LYS A 6 -17.57 2.25 -50.07
N THR A 7 -18.20 3.20 -50.76
CA THR A 7 -18.65 4.48 -50.15
C THR A 7 -19.81 4.22 -49.21
N MET A 8 -20.77 3.38 -49.63
CA MET A 8 -21.91 2.95 -48.80
C MET A 8 -21.41 2.26 -47.49
N GLN A 9 -20.45 1.36 -47.58
CA GLN A 9 -19.87 0.69 -46.42
C GLN A 9 -19.19 1.69 -45.47
N ARG A 10 -18.45 2.67 -45.98
CA ARG A 10 -17.81 3.72 -45.16
C ARG A 10 -18.84 4.61 -44.47
N ILE A 11 -19.91 5.02 -45.17
CA ILE A 11 -20.98 5.82 -44.57
C ILE A 11 -21.71 5.02 -43.50
N MET A 12 -22.00 3.74 -43.73
CA MET A 12 -22.65 2.86 -42.77
C MET A 12 -21.77 2.67 -41.51
N LEU A 13 -20.49 2.50 -41.69
CA LEU A 13 -19.51 2.38 -40.58
C LEU A 13 -19.41 3.68 -39.76
N LEU A 14 -19.47 4.84 -40.45
CA LEU A 14 -19.42 6.15 -39.80
C LEU A 14 -20.70 6.44 -39.01
N ILE A 15 -21.88 6.10 -39.56
CA ILE A 15 -23.18 6.21 -38.87
C ILE A 15 -23.21 5.26 -37.67
N THR A 16 -22.78 4.01 -37.82
CA THR A 16 -22.72 3.03 -36.75
C THR A 16 -21.79 3.52 -35.64
N PHE A 17 -20.62 4.04 -35.98
CA PHE A 17 -19.69 4.64 -35.03
C PHE A 17 -20.31 5.83 -34.30
N ALA A 18 -20.95 6.76 -35.01
CA ALA A 18 -21.61 7.92 -34.41
C ALA A 18 -22.74 7.52 -33.45
N VAL A 19 -23.56 6.54 -33.83
CA VAL A 19 -24.64 6.01 -32.96
C VAL A 19 -24.09 5.33 -31.73
N LEU A 20 -23.05 4.49 -31.87
CA LEU A 20 -22.40 3.82 -30.74
C LEU A 20 -21.72 4.83 -29.81
N LEU A 21 -21.11 5.87 -30.36
CA LEU A 21 -20.46 6.92 -29.58
C LEU A 21 -21.49 7.74 -28.81
N PHE A 22 -22.57 8.15 -29.47
CA PHE A 22 -23.69 8.86 -28.82
C PHE A 22 -24.32 8.01 -27.71
N TRP A 23 -24.64 6.73 -28.00
CA TRP A 23 -25.21 5.81 -27.02
C TRP A 23 -24.27 5.57 -25.86
N GLY A 24 -22.97 5.44 -26.12
CA GLY A 24 -21.94 5.29 -25.10
C GLY A 24 -21.81 6.53 -24.19
N LEU A 25 -21.82 7.73 -24.76
CA LEU A 25 -21.79 8.99 -24.00
C LEU A 25 -23.10 9.19 -23.23
N TYR A 26 -24.23 8.85 -23.78
CA TYR A 26 -25.54 8.97 -23.12
C TYR A 26 -25.64 8.00 -21.90
N ASN A 27 -25.10 6.81 -22.03
CA ASN A 27 -25.12 5.78 -20.98
C ASN A 27 -23.80 5.67 -20.21
N ILE A 28 -22.98 6.72 -20.13
CA ILE A 28 -21.66 6.68 -19.52
C ILE A 28 -21.68 6.24 -18.05
N SER A 29 -22.72 6.61 -17.31
CA SER A 29 -22.94 6.18 -15.93
C SER A 29 -23.23 4.69 -15.80
N THR A 30 -24.05 4.14 -16.70
CA THR A 30 -24.39 2.71 -16.76
C THR A 30 -23.16 1.88 -17.17
N ILE A 31 -22.42 2.36 -18.17
CA ILE A 31 -21.16 1.73 -18.62
C ILE A 31 -20.13 1.79 -17.49
N GLY A 32 -19.99 2.93 -16.82
CA GLY A 32 -19.13 3.09 -15.65
C GLY A 32 -19.51 2.12 -14.52
N GLY A 33 -20.82 1.96 -14.25
CA GLY A 33 -21.33 0.99 -13.28
C GLY A 33 -21.01 -0.47 -13.65
N LEU A 34 -21.13 -0.83 -14.93
CA LEU A 34 -20.76 -2.18 -15.40
C LEU A 34 -19.26 -2.45 -15.21
N PHE A 35 -18.39 -1.48 -15.54
CA PHE A 35 -16.96 -1.59 -15.29
C PHE A 35 -16.65 -1.69 -13.78
N SER A 36 -17.28 -0.86 -12.96
CA SER A 36 -17.12 -0.90 -11.50
C SER A 36 -17.52 -2.25 -10.93
N ASN A 37 -18.67 -2.80 -11.35
CA ASN A 37 -19.13 -4.11 -10.91
C ASN A 37 -18.20 -5.23 -11.38
N LEU A 38 -17.70 -5.18 -12.62
CA LEU A 38 -16.73 -6.14 -13.12
C LEU A 38 -15.41 -6.07 -12.33
N PHE A 39 -14.93 -4.86 -12.03
CA PHE A 39 -13.74 -4.68 -11.21
C PHE A 39 -13.94 -5.19 -9.78
N SER A 40 -15.10 -4.97 -9.16
CA SER A 40 -15.40 -5.48 -7.83
C SER A 40 -15.43 -7.02 -7.77
N LEU A 41 -15.95 -7.67 -8.82
CA LEU A 41 -15.90 -9.13 -8.96
C LEU A 41 -14.48 -9.67 -9.13
N LEU A 42 -13.61 -8.93 -9.81
CA LEU A 42 -12.21 -9.29 -10.03
C LEU A 42 -11.29 -8.89 -8.86
N ALA A 43 -11.76 -8.04 -7.96
CA ALA A 43 -10.96 -7.52 -6.85
C ALA A 43 -10.28 -8.63 -6.01
N PRO A 44 -10.99 -9.72 -5.56
CA PRO A 44 -10.35 -10.78 -4.79
C PRO A 44 -9.23 -11.49 -5.59
N LEU A 45 -9.42 -11.65 -6.89
CA LEU A 45 -8.41 -12.24 -7.78
C LEU A 45 -7.18 -11.34 -7.90
N LEU A 46 -7.38 -10.03 -8.13
CA LEU A 46 -6.29 -9.06 -8.23
C LEU A 46 -5.51 -8.95 -6.92
N ILE A 47 -6.22 -8.90 -5.78
CA ILE A 47 -5.61 -8.93 -4.45
C ILE A 47 -4.85 -10.25 -4.27
N GLY A 48 -5.42 -11.38 -4.69
CA GLY A 48 -4.78 -12.69 -4.65
C GLY A 48 -3.49 -12.75 -5.47
N VAL A 49 -3.45 -12.11 -6.64
CA VAL A 49 -2.21 -11.97 -7.45
C VAL A 49 -1.15 -11.19 -6.67
N CYS A 50 -1.53 -10.08 -6.04
CA CYS A 50 -0.60 -9.26 -5.26
C CYS A 50 -0.05 -10.03 -4.05
N ILE A 51 -0.92 -10.72 -3.30
CA ILE A 51 -0.52 -11.57 -2.17
C ILE A 51 0.37 -12.70 -2.67
N ALA A 52 0.01 -13.38 -3.75
CA ALA A 52 0.83 -14.45 -4.34
C ALA A 52 2.22 -13.95 -4.73
N PHE A 53 2.32 -12.72 -5.20
CA PHE A 53 3.58 -12.10 -5.56
C PHE A 53 4.48 -11.89 -4.33
N VAL A 54 3.92 -11.33 -3.23
CA VAL A 54 4.63 -11.15 -1.95
C VAL A 54 5.04 -12.50 -1.36
N LEU A 55 4.10 -13.45 -1.30
CA LEU A 55 4.36 -14.80 -0.80
C LEU A 55 5.41 -15.53 -1.64
N ASN A 56 5.43 -15.36 -2.97
CA ASN A 56 6.42 -15.95 -3.84
C ASN A 56 7.85 -15.49 -3.49
N LEU A 57 8.01 -14.23 -3.09
CA LEU A 57 9.30 -13.70 -2.66
C LEU A 57 9.79 -14.42 -1.40
N MET A 58 8.92 -14.57 -0.40
CA MET A 58 9.21 -15.31 0.84
C MET A 58 9.48 -16.80 0.54
N MET A 59 8.67 -17.40 -0.32
CA MET A 59 8.81 -18.80 -0.73
C MET A 59 10.14 -19.08 -1.41
N VAL A 60 10.60 -18.22 -2.33
CA VAL A 60 11.91 -18.38 -2.99
C VAL A 60 13.05 -18.29 -1.98
N GLY A 61 12.93 -17.44 -0.96
CA GLY A 61 13.87 -17.38 0.16
C GLY A 61 13.93 -18.71 0.93
N LEU A 62 12.78 -19.27 1.28
CA LEU A 62 12.65 -20.54 1.99
C LEU A 62 13.11 -21.73 1.14
N GLU A 63 12.82 -21.73 -0.17
CA GLU A 63 13.32 -22.76 -1.10
C GLU A 63 14.83 -22.75 -1.19
N ARG A 64 15.48 -21.57 -1.18
CA ARG A 64 16.95 -21.46 -1.14
C ARG A 64 17.53 -21.96 0.19
N LEU A 65 16.88 -21.68 1.31
CA LEU A 65 17.27 -22.21 2.61
C LEU A 65 17.11 -23.73 2.66
N TRP A 66 16.00 -24.26 2.13
CA TRP A 66 15.77 -25.70 2.00
C TRP A 66 16.87 -26.38 1.20
N ASP A 67 17.22 -25.82 0.03
CA ASP A 67 18.28 -26.37 -0.82
C ASP A 67 19.64 -26.37 -0.13
N ARG A 68 19.94 -25.34 0.70
CA ARG A 68 21.18 -25.28 1.49
C ARG A 68 21.18 -26.29 2.65
N ALA A 69 20.07 -26.38 3.38
CA ALA A 69 19.95 -27.24 4.55
C ALA A 69 19.97 -28.72 4.20
N LEU A 70 19.33 -29.08 3.08
CA LEU A 70 19.19 -30.47 2.63
C LEU A 70 20.10 -30.83 1.45
N ALA A 71 21.13 -30.01 1.18
CA ALA A 71 22.10 -30.25 0.10
C ALA A 71 22.77 -31.64 0.18
N LYS A 72 22.94 -32.16 1.41
CA LYS A 72 23.52 -33.49 1.66
C LYS A 72 22.53 -34.64 1.47
N TRP A 73 21.21 -34.36 1.48
CA TRP A 73 20.16 -35.39 1.44
C TRP A 73 19.35 -35.30 0.13
N ARG A 74 20.02 -35.60 -1.00
CA ARG A 74 19.41 -35.62 -2.35
C ARG A 74 18.55 -36.88 -2.53
N SER A 75 17.34 -36.91 -1.94
CA SER A 75 16.36 -37.95 -2.17
C SER A 75 15.24 -37.46 -3.11
N ARG A 76 14.66 -38.34 -3.91
CA ARG A 76 13.47 -38.07 -4.74
C ARG A 76 12.29 -37.55 -3.92
N TRP A 77 12.19 -37.94 -2.65
CA TRP A 77 11.19 -37.50 -1.69
C TRP A 77 11.35 -36.00 -1.32
N ASN A 78 12.60 -35.54 -1.15
CA ASN A 78 12.90 -34.16 -0.85
C ASN A 78 12.45 -33.20 -1.96
N ALA A 79 12.59 -33.59 -3.22
CA ALA A 79 12.16 -32.80 -4.37
C ALA A 79 10.62 -32.66 -4.45
N LYS A 80 9.88 -33.70 -4.06
CA LYS A 80 8.40 -33.68 -4.04
C LYS A 80 7.85 -32.91 -2.84
N LEU A 81 8.51 -33.00 -1.68
CA LEU A 81 8.08 -32.34 -0.43
C LEU A 81 8.51 -30.87 -0.35
N LYS A 82 9.55 -30.47 -1.05
CA LYS A 82 10.08 -29.11 -1.04
C LYS A 82 8.97 -28.06 -1.24
N ARG A 83 8.20 -28.21 -2.30
CA ARG A 83 7.21 -27.19 -2.69
C ARG A 83 6.03 -27.09 -1.72
N PRO A 84 5.32 -28.17 -1.36
CA PRO A 84 4.23 -28.09 -0.40
C PRO A 84 4.70 -27.60 0.98
N VAL A 85 5.87 -28.06 1.45
CA VAL A 85 6.41 -27.63 2.76
C VAL A 85 6.80 -26.15 2.73
N CYS A 86 7.55 -25.69 1.71
CA CYS A 86 7.90 -24.28 1.60
C CYS A 86 6.65 -23.40 1.47
N LEU A 87 5.62 -23.84 0.73
CA LEU A 87 4.38 -23.10 0.57
C LEU A 87 3.61 -22.99 1.91
N THR A 88 3.45 -24.10 2.63
CA THR A 88 2.81 -24.09 3.95
C THR A 88 3.58 -23.24 4.94
N LEU A 89 4.92 -23.36 4.96
CA LEU A 89 5.76 -22.57 5.85
C LEU A 89 5.71 -21.08 5.51
N THR A 90 5.68 -20.72 4.23
CA THR A 90 5.50 -19.34 3.78
C THR A 90 4.18 -18.77 4.27
N MET A 91 3.10 -19.55 4.17
CA MET A 91 1.77 -19.14 4.60
C MET A 91 1.70 -18.97 6.11
N VAL A 92 2.24 -19.93 6.87
CA VAL A 92 2.32 -19.83 8.33
C VAL A 92 3.14 -18.62 8.77
N LEU A 93 4.27 -18.38 8.10
CA LEU A 93 5.12 -17.22 8.41
C LEU A 93 4.40 -15.90 8.09
N PHE A 94 3.74 -15.81 6.95
CA PHE A 94 2.98 -14.62 6.54
C PHE A 94 1.82 -14.31 7.49
N LEU A 95 1.00 -15.31 7.78
CA LEU A 95 -0.09 -15.17 8.75
C LEU A 95 0.44 -14.90 10.17
N GLY A 96 1.54 -15.54 10.54
CA GLY A 96 2.21 -15.31 11.82
C GLY A 96 2.71 -13.88 11.99
N ILE A 97 3.28 -13.28 10.94
CA ILE A 97 3.69 -11.87 10.94
C ILE A 97 2.47 -10.96 11.10
N ILE A 98 1.42 -11.19 10.32
CA ILE A 98 0.17 -10.41 10.43
C ILE A 98 -0.41 -10.52 11.84
N PHE A 99 -0.52 -11.74 12.36
CA PHE A 99 -1.05 -11.99 13.71
C PHE A 99 -0.19 -11.32 14.78
N ALA A 100 1.14 -11.39 14.67
CA ALA A 100 2.05 -10.75 15.59
C ALA A 100 1.90 -9.22 15.59
N ILE A 101 1.73 -8.59 14.41
CA ILE A 101 1.46 -7.16 14.29
C ILE A 101 0.19 -6.79 15.06
N PHE A 102 -0.92 -7.49 14.80
CA PHE A 102 -2.20 -7.24 15.49
C PHE A 102 -2.12 -7.51 17.00
N PHE A 103 -1.47 -8.59 17.40
CA PHE A 103 -1.31 -8.95 18.81
C PHE A 103 -0.48 -7.93 19.59
N ILE A 104 0.51 -7.31 18.96
CA ILE A 104 1.32 -6.25 19.58
C ILE A 104 0.56 -4.92 19.59
N LEU A 105 -0.19 -4.63 18.52
CA LEU A 105 -0.79 -3.31 18.30
C LEU A 105 -2.09 -3.11 19.10
N ILE A 106 -2.99 -4.09 19.08
CA ILE A 106 -4.34 -3.94 19.68
C ILE A 106 -4.26 -3.59 21.17
N PRO A 107 -3.50 -4.28 22.02
CA PRO A 107 -3.45 -3.95 23.44
C PRO A 107 -2.87 -2.55 23.71
N ARG A 108 -1.94 -2.09 22.86
CA ARG A 108 -1.30 -0.78 23.02
C ARG A 108 -2.22 0.37 22.58
N LEU A 109 -3.06 0.15 21.59
CA LEU A 109 -4.10 1.11 21.22
C LEU A 109 -5.16 1.23 22.31
N GLU A 110 -5.54 0.11 22.93
CA GLU A 110 -6.48 0.10 24.06
C GLU A 110 -5.89 0.82 25.27
N GLU A 111 -4.63 0.54 25.64
CA GLU A 111 -3.89 1.24 26.70
C GLU A 111 -3.78 2.74 26.44
N ALA A 112 -3.44 3.14 25.21
CA ALA A 112 -3.37 4.55 24.82
C ALA A 112 -4.73 5.24 24.89
N GLY A 113 -5.78 4.56 24.42
CA GLY A 113 -7.16 5.08 24.48
C GLY A 113 -7.66 5.25 25.90
N SER A 114 -7.42 4.29 26.79
CA SER A 114 -7.79 4.38 28.20
C SER A 114 -7.00 5.46 28.96
N THR A 115 -5.69 5.57 28.66
CA THR A 115 -4.82 6.64 29.21
C THR A 115 -5.28 8.02 28.75
N LEU A 116 -5.67 8.16 27.47
CA LEU A 116 -6.26 9.40 26.96
C LEU A 116 -7.52 9.75 27.76
N ALA A 117 -8.48 8.83 27.83
CA ALA A 117 -9.75 9.06 28.48
C ALA A 117 -9.59 9.45 29.99
N ALA A 118 -8.64 8.81 30.68
CA ALA A 118 -8.36 9.10 32.09
C ALA A 118 -7.69 10.47 32.30
N ASN A 119 -6.87 10.92 31.34
CA ASN A 119 -6.06 12.14 31.48
C ASN A 119 -6.63 13.37 30.75
N ILE A 120 -7.80 13.27 30.11
CA ILE A 120 -8.44 14.42 29.45
C ILE A 120 -8.50 15.65 30.36
N PRO A 121 -8.93 15.58 31.64
CA PRO A 121 -8.94 16.75 32.52
C PRO A 121 -7.58 17.40 32.66
N THR A 122 -6.56 16.61 32.95
CA THR A 122 -5.18 17.08 33.13
C THR A 122 -4.63 17.77 31.88
N TYR A 123 -4.93 17.26 30.69
CA TYR A 123 -4.49 17.87 29.42
C TYR A 123 -5.21 19.18 29.14
N VAL A 124 -6.50 19.25 29.44
CA VAL A 124 -7.28 20.51 29.34
C VAL A 124 -6.71 21.56 30.28
N ASP A 125 -6.43 21.22 31.53
CA ASP A 125 -5.85 22.14 32.52
C ASP A 125 -4.46 22.64 32.09
N GLN A 126 -3.61 21.74 31.61
CA GLN A 126 -2.28 22.10 31.08
C GLN A 126 -2.36 22.99 29.84
N PHE A 127 -3.31 22.73 28.95
CA PHE A 127 -3.53 23.55 27.77
C PHE A 127 -4.03 24.94 28.15
N GLN A 128 -4.96 25.04 29.09
CA GLN A 128 -5.43 26.32 29.61
C GLN A 128 -4.33 27.14 30.28
N ALA A 129 -3.49 26.49 31.10
CA ALA A 129 -2.34 27.13 31.73
C ALA A 129 -1.34 27.64 30.66
N TRP A 130 -1.04 26.81 29.65
CA TRP A 130 -0.18 27.21 28.53
C TRP A 130 -0.79 28.37 27.72
N TRP A 131 -2.09 28.29 27.42
CA TRP A 131 -2.81 29.37 26.71
C TRP A 131 -2.81 30.67 27.48
N LYS A 132 -3.05 30.63 28.78
CA LYS A 132 -2.98 31.80 29.66
C LYS A 132 -1.60 32.45 29.65
N ASN A 133 -0.53 31.65 29.79
CA ASN A 133 0.84 32.15 29.72
C ASN A 133 1.15 32.78 28.33
N LEU A 134 0.62 32.19 27.24
CA LEU A 134 0.75 32.75 25.90
C LEU A 134 -0.03 34.05 25.73
N SER A 135 -1.23 34.11 26.30
CA SER A 135 -2.09 35.30 26.29
C SER A 135 -1.47 36.47 27.09
N ASP A 136 -0.90 36.17 28.24
CA ASP A 136 -0.17 37.13 29.08
C ASP A 136 1.08 37.66 28.37
N PHE A 137 1.83 36.77 27.69
CA PHE A 137 2.98 37.17 26.88
C PHE A 137 2.57 38.01 25.66
N ALA A 138 1.50 37.64 24.95
CA ALA A 138 0.98 38.42 23.82
C ALA A 138 0.42 39.78 24.27
N GLY A 139 -0.25 39.81 25.41
CA GLY A 139 -0.75 41.03 26.03
C GLY A 139 0.35 42.03 26.39
N SER A 140 1.49 41.56 26.87
CA SER A 140 2.67 42.37 27.14
C SER A 140 3.29 43.01 25.89
N HIS A 141 2.96 42.45 24.67
CA HIS A 141 3.39 42.95 23.36
C HIS A 141 2.25 43.63 22.59
N GLY A 142 1.12 43.97 23.27
CA GLY A 142 0.02 44.72 22.65
C GLY A 142 -0.95 43.90 21.78
N VAL A 143 -0.86 42.54 21.83
CA VAL A 143 -1.75 41.63 21.10
C VAL A 143 -2.74 41.01 22.10
N THR A 144 -4.03 41.26 21.95
CA THR A 144 -5.09 40.62 22.75
C THR A 144 -5.51 39.32 22.07
N LEU A 145 -5.25 38.17 22.74
CA LEU A 145 -5.76 36.89 22.31
C LEU A 145 -7.15 36.62 22.91
N PRO A 146 -8.07 35.96 22.20
CA PRO A 146 -9.40 35.64 22.73
C PRO A 146 -9.28 34.66 23.92
N GLU A 147 -10.16 34.87 24.94
CA GLU A 147 -10.26 33.94 26.06
C GLU A 147 -10.78 32.57 25.57
N LEU A 148 -9.95 31.54 25.68
CA LEU A 148 -10.31 30.17 25.38
C LEU A 148 -10.70 29.46 26.67
N THR A 149 -12.00 29.36 26.92
CA THR A 149 -12.57 28.58 28.03
C THR A 149 -12.96 27.19 27.50
N LEU A 150 -11.99 26.27 27.50
CA LEU A 150 -12.27 24.86 27.22
C LEU A 150 -12.57 24.15 28.54
N SER A 151 -13.80 23.69 28.77
CA SER A 151 -14.05 22.81 29.92
C SER A 151 -13.70 21.38 29.62
N ALA A 152 -13.11 20.66 30.58
CA ALA A 152 -12.81 19.26 30.46
C ALA A 152 -14.06 18.41 30.14
N GLU A 153 -15.22 18.83 30.64
CA GLU A 153 -16.52 18.23 30.33
C GLU A 153 -16.89 18.43 28.87
N GLN A 154 -16.74 19.62 28.30
CA GLN A 154 -17.04 19.87 26.89
C GLN A 154 -16.14 19.07 25.95
N VAL A 155 -14.84 18.97 26.27
CA VAL A 155 -13.89 18.15 25.51
C VAL A 155 -14.25 16.67 25.61
N ARG A 156 -14.56 16.20 26.82
CA ARG A 156 -15.00 14.84 27.06
C ARG A 156 -16.31 14.53 26.33
N ASP A 157 -17.30 15.40 26.44
CA ASP A 157 -18.61 15.25 25.79
C ASP A 157 -18.49 15.31 24.28
N THR A 158 -17.61 16.16 23.74
CA THR A 158 -17.31 16.20 22.32
C THR A 158 -16.65 14.89 21.85
N ILE A 159 -15.66 14.38 22.61
CA ILE A 159 -14.98 13.12 22.28
C ILE A 159 -15.93 11.93 22.47
N THR A 160 -16.65 11.88 23.59
CA THR A 160 -17.63 10.82 23.85
C THR A 160 -18.82 10.91 22.92
N GLY A 161 -19.30 12.13 22.59
CA GLY A 161 -20.33 12.37 21.59
C GLY A 161 -19.87 11.94 20.20
N PHE A 162 -18.65 12.30 19.80
CA PHE A 162 -18.06 11.84 18.53
C PHE A 162 -17.88 10.31 18.50
N LEU A 163 -17.51 9.70 19.62
CA LEU A 163 -17.42 8.25 19.77
C LEU A 163 -18.80 7.60 19.83
N GLN A 164 -19.80 8.25 20.48
CA GLN A 164 -21.19 7.77 20.58
C GLN A 164 -22.00 8.02 19.31
N GLU A 165 -21.91 9.19 18.70
CA GLU A 165 -22.54 9.47 17.38
C GLU A 165 -22.00 8.53 16.29
N ARG A 166 -20.72 8.23 16.36
CA ARG A 166 -20.12 7.19 15.56
C ARG A 166 -20.43 5.78 16.11
N GLY A 167 -20.62 5.64 17.42
CA GLY A 167 -21.00 4.43 18.10
C GLY A 167 -22.47 4.04 17.88
N ASP A 168 -23.41 4.98 17.92
CA ASP A 168 -24.82 4.75 17.59
C ASP A 168 -25.05 4.59 16.07
N SER A 169 -24.26 5.26 15.27
CA SER A 169 -24.04 4.93 13.86
C SER A 169 -23.42 3.55 13.71
N VAL A 170 -22.57 3.09 14.62
CA VAL A 170 -21.99 1.75 14.71
C VAL A 170 -23.02 0.72 15.16
N VAL A 171 -24.00 1.02 15.99
CA VAL A 171 -25.05 0.05 16.39
C VAL A 171 -26.08 -0.14 15.25
N ASN A 172 -26.50 0.92 14.58
CA ASN A 172 -27.31 0.81 13.35
C ASN A 172 -26.46 0.41 12.11
N THR A 173 -25.16 0.72 12.13
CA THR A 173 -24.18 0.26 11.17
C THR A 173 -23.61 -1.12 11.57
N THR A 174 -23.86 -1.66 12.80
CA THR A 174 -23.35 -2.97 13.23
C THR A 174 -23.90 -4.08 12.34
N LEU A 175 -25.12 -3.99 11.85
CA LEU A 175 -25.64 -4.91 10.82
C LEU A 175 -24.96 -4.65 9.45
N ASN A 176 -24.69 -3.41 9.10
CA ASN A 176 -23.99 -3.04 7.87
C ASN A 176 -22.46 -3.23 8.00
N ILE A 177 -21.87 -2.99 9.17
CA ILE A 177 -20.46 -3.27 9.47
C ILE A 177 -20.24 -4.79 9.54
N THR A 178 -21.14 -5.55 10.15
CA THR A 178 -21.04 -7.01 10.18
C THR A 178 -21.07 -7.57 8.76
N SER A 179 -21.97 -7.10 7.91
CA SER A 179 -21.97 -7.49 6.49
C SER A 179 -20.74 -7.01 5.73
N SER A 180 -20.25 -5.79 6.02
CA SER A 180 -19.04 -5.22 5.41
C SER A 180 -17.77 -5.93 5.89
N ILE A 181 -17.67 -6.25 7.19
CA ILE A 181 -16.55 -7.02 7.75
C ILE A 181 -16.58 -8.45 7.23
N VAL A 182 -17.75 -9.09 7.21
CA VAL A 182 -17.91 -10.44 6.64
C VAL A 182 -17.57 -10.41 5.16
N GLY A 183 -18.04 -9.41 4.38
CA GLY A 183 -17.68 -9.24 2.98
C GLY A 183 -16.18 -9.01 2.77
N ALA A 184 -15.55 -8.16 3.59
CA ALA A 184 -14.11 -7.95 3.57
C ALA A 184 -13.33 -9.23 3.93
N LEU A 185 -13.77 -9.95 4.97
CA LEU A 185 -13.18 -11.23 5.39
C LEU A 185 -13.28 -12.28 4.29
N VAL A 186 -14.45 -12.40 3.66
CA VAL A 186 -14.66 -13.31 2.51
C VAL A 186 -13.73 -12.94 1.35
N ASN A 187 -13.62 -11.66 1.01
CA ASN A 187 -12.73 -11.19 -0.06
C ASN A 187 -11.26 -11.48 0.25
N VAL A 188 -10.81 -11.27 1.49
CA VAL A 188 -9.45 -11.59 1.93
C VAL A 188 -9.21 -13.10 1.89
N LEU A 189 -10.18 -13.89 2.36
CA LEU A 189 -10.08 -15.35 2.34
C LEU A 189 -10.03 -15.89 0.91
N LEU A 190 -10.87 -15.37 0.01
CA LEU A 190 -10.84 -15.71 -1.41
C LEU A 190 -9.49 -15.30 -2.04
N ALA A 191 -8.99 -14.11 -1.72
CA ALA A 191 -7.70 -13.64 -2.21
C ALA A 191 -6.54 -14.54 -1.72
N LEU A 192 -6.57 -14.97 -0.46
CA LEU A 192 -5.61 -15.95 0.08
C LEU A 192 -5.70 -17.29 -0.63
N VAL A 193 -6.90 -17.82 -0.85
CA VAL A 193 -7.11 -19.06 -1.59
C VAL A 193 -6.58 -18.93 -3.02
N PHE A 194 -6.93 -17.84 -3.74
CA PHE A 194 -6.39 -17.58 -5.07
C PHE A 194 -4.87 -17.49 -5.07
N SER A 195 -4.29 -16.80 -4.08
CA SER A 195 -2.83 -16.66 -3.98
C SER A 195 -2.14 -18.01 -3.79
N LEU A 196 -2.71 -18.88 -2.96
CA LEU A 196 -2.20 -20.24 -2.75
C LEU A 196 -2.26 -21.08 -4.03
N TYR A 197 -3.40 -21.07 -4.74
CA TYR A 197 -3.53 -21.79 -6.00
C TYR A 197 -2.56 -21.27 -7.06
N MET A 198 -2.43 -19.95 -7.18
CA MET A 198 -1.48 -19.35 -8.11
C MET A 198 -0.04 -19.72 -7.78
N LEU A 199 0.32 -19.70 -6.51
CA LEU A 199 1.67 -20.04 -6.06
C LEU A 199 1.96 -21.54 -6.20
N ALA A 200 0.98 -22.40 -5.88
CA ALA A 200 1.10 -23.86 -6.04
C ALA A 200 1.28 -24.26 -7.50
N GLN A 201 0.63 -23.57 -8.44
CA GLN A 201 0.61 -23.90 -9.87
C GLN A 201 1.34 -22.88 -10.75
N LYS A 202 2.19 -22.01 -10.18
CA LYS A 202 2.81 -20.90 -10.91
C LYS A 202 3.49 -21.30 -12.21
N GLU A 203 4.19 -22.43 -12.24
CA GLU A 203 4.91 -22.89 -13.42
C GLU A 203 3.97 -23.40 -14.52
N THR A 204 2.93 -24.12 -14.11
CA THR A 204 1.88 -24.60 -15.03
C THR A 204 1.14 -23.43 -15.65
N LEU A 205 0.70 -22.46 -14.81
CA LEU A 205 0.00 -21.26 -15.26
C LEU A 205 0.89 -20.44 -16.21
N LEU A 206 2.16 -20.21 -15.86
CA LEU A 206 3.10 -19.50 -16.72
C LEU A 206 3.35 -20.22 -18.04
N ALA A 207 3.47 -21.56 -18.03
CA ALA A 207 3.65 -22.36 -19.24
C ALA A 207 2.41 -22.31 -20.13
N GLN A 208 1.21 -22.45 -19.55
CA GLN A 208 -0.06 -22.36 -20.26
C GLN A 208 -0.27 -20.96 -20.86
N SER A 209 -0.02 -19.89 -20.10
CA SER A 209 -0.12 -18.51 -20.58
C SER A 209 0.85 -18.24 -21.73
N LYS A 210 2.10 -18.69 -21.62
CA LYS A 210 3.08 -18.58 -22.72
C LYS A 210 2.65 -19.34 -23.98
N ARG A 211 2.10 -20.56 -23.83
CA ARG A 211 1.60 -21.35 -24.96
C ARG A 211 0.39 -20.67 -25.62
N LEU A 212 -0.56 -20.16 -24.81
CA LEU A 212 -1.74 -19.44 -25.29
C LEU A 212 -1.33 -18.20 -26.08
N LEU A 213 -0.45 -17.36 -25.52
CA LEU A 213 0.04 -16.15 -26.17
C LEU A 213 0.73 -16.43 -27.51
N ARG A 214 1.58 -17.47 -27.58
CA ARG A 214 2.28 -17.85 -28.80
C ARG A 214 1.35 -18.45 -29.86
N ARG A 215 0.20 -18.97 -29.45
CA ARG A 215 -0.81 -19.54 -30.38
C ARG A 215 -1.82 -18.52 -30.84
N ALA A 216 -2.18 -17.56 -29.98
CA ALA A 216 -3.18 -16.52 -30.25
C ALA A 216 -2.62 -15.33 -31.04
N LEU A 217 -1.31 -15.04 -30.93
CA LEU A 217 -0.68 -13.87 -31.51
C LEU A 217 0.41 -14.24 -32.53
N PRO A 218 0.66 -13.38 -33.55
CA PRO A 218 1.81 -13.50 -34.41
C PRO A 218 3.11 -13.52 -33.59
N ARG A 219 4.12 -14.29 -34.03
CA ARG A 219 5.39 -14.48 -33.27
C ARG A 219 5.99 -13.16 -32.77
N ARG A 220 6.07 -12.13 -33.64
CA ARG A 220 6.62 -10.80 -33.24
C ARG A 220 5.83 -10.13 -32.10
N ALA A 221 4.50 -10.24 -32.12
CA ALA A 221 3.64 -9.65 -31.08
C ALA A 221 3.74 -10.47 -29.78
N ALA A 222 3.76 -11.80 -29.88
CA ALA A 222 3.92 -12.69 -28.73
C ALA A 222 5.25 -12.45 -28.00
N ASP A 223 6.36 -12.34 -28.74
CA ASP A 223 7.69 -12.11 -28.15
C ASP A 223 7.79 -10.71 -27.51
N LYS A 224 7.23 -9.66 -28.12
CA LYS A 224 7.15 -8.33 -27.50
C LYS A 224 6.32 -8.38 -26.21
N LEU A 225 5.15 -9.02 -26.21
CA LEU A 225 4.32 -9.12 -25.01
C LEU A 225 5.00 -9.93 -23.90
N LEU A 226 5.68 -11.03 -24.23
CA LEU A 226 6.47 -11.79 -23.27
C LEU A 226 7.62 -10.97 -22.67
N ALA A 227 8.28 -10.13 -23.48
CA ALA A 227 9.30 -9.20 -22.99
C ALA A 227 8.73 -8.19 -22.00
N VAL A 228 7.54 -7.60 -22.29
CA VAL A 228 6.83 -6.70 -21.39
C VAL A 228 6.44 -7.41 -20.09
N LEU A 229 5.91 -8.63 -20.16
CA LEU A 229 5.56 -9.42 -18.97
C LEU A 229 6.79 -9.74 -18.11
N HIS A 230 7.93 -10.03 -18.73
CA HIS A 230 9.19 -10.23 -18.02
C HIS A 230 9.67 -8.95 -17.34
N LEU A 231 9.61 -7.81 -18.03
CA LEU A 231 9.92 -6.50 -17.48
C LEU A 231 9.02 -6.18 -16.27
N THR A 232 7.70 -6.42 -16.41
CA THR A 232 6.71 -6.24 -15.34
C THR A 232 7.06 -7.11 -14.12
N ASN A 233 7.31 -8.41 -14.34
CA ASN A 233 7.68 -9.30 -13.25
C ASN A 233 8.94 -8.83 -12.51
N ASN A 234 9.96 -8.37 -13.25
CA ASN A 234 11.20 -7.87 -12.64
C ASN A 234 10.97 -6.56 -11.87
N ALA A 235 10.21 -5.62 -12.44
CA ALA A 235 9.90 -4.36 -11.78
C ALA A 235 9.15 -4.59 -10.45
N PHE A 236 8.12 -5.43 -10.47
CA PHE A 236 7.37 -5.79 -9.28
C PHE A 236 8.23 -6.53 -8.25
N SER A 237 9.02 -7.54 -8.68
CA SER A 237 9.88 -8.30 -7.77
C SER A 237 10.91 -7.41 -7.09
N SER A 238 11.56 -6.57 -7.86
CA SER A 238 12.58 -5.65 -7.34
C SER A 238 11.98 -4.61 -6.39
N PHE A 239 10.81 -4.05 -6.74
CA PHE A 239 10.09 -3.10 -5.89
C PHE A 239 9.68 -3.71 -4.56
N VAL A 240 8.98 -4.86 -4.58
CA VAL A 240 8.50 -5.53 -3.35
C VAL A 240 9.68 -5.96 -2.47
N THR A 241 10.75 -6.50 -3.08
CA THR A 241 11.98 -6.85 -2.33
C THR A 241 12.60 -5.63 -1.68
N GLY A 242 12.73 -4.54 -2.43
CA GLY A 242 13.26 -3.28 -1.92
C GLY A 242 12.42 -2.75 -0.76
N GLN A 243 11.10 -2.70 -0.95
CA GLN A 243 10.17 -2.15 0.04
C GLN A 243 10.13 -2.95 1.34
N VAL A 244 10.12 -4.30 1.24
CA VAL A 244 10.19 -5.15 2.44
C VAL A 244 11.53 -5.00 3.16
N THR A 245 12.63 -4.92 2.41
CA THR A 245 13.97 -4.71 3.00
C THR A 245 14.06 -3.36 3.69
N GLU A 246 13.55 -2.31 3.07
CA GLU A 246 13.45 -0.97 3.66
C GLU A 246 12.62 -0.96 4.94
N ALA A 247 11.43 -1.58 4.92
CA ALA A 247 10.54 -1.68 6.08
C ALA A 247 11.25 -2.33 7.29
N VAL A 248 11.98 -3.42 7.06
CA VAL A 248 12.75 -4.09 8.12
C VAL A 248 13.86 -3.22 8.64
N ILE A 249 14.62 -2.56 7.77
CA ILE A 249 15.72 -1.66 8.18
C ILE A 249 15.16 -0.47 8.97
N LEU A 250 14.12 0.19 8.45
CA LEU A 250 13.52 1.37 9.07
C LEU A 250 12.90 1.03 10.43
N GLY A 251 12.14 -0.07 10.52
CA GLY A 251 11.58 -0.55 11.78
C GLY A 251 12.64 -0.89 12.81
N THR A 252 13.72 -1.54 12.40
CA THR A 252 14.83 -1.87 13.29
C THR A 252 15.55 -0.61 13.80
N LEU A 253 15.88 0.32 12.92
CA LEU A 253 16.52 1.59 13.29
C LEU A 253 15.61 2.44 14.18
N CYS A 254 14.30 2.47 13.87
CA CYS A 254 13.33 3.17 14.71
C CYS A 254 13.26 2.55 16.11
N CYS A 255 13.19 1.22 16.22
CA CYS A 255 13.14 0.52 17.51
C CYS A 255 14.41 0.80 18.33
N LEU A 256 15.58 0.63 17.74
CA LEU A 256 16.86 0.88 18.41
C LEU A 256 17.00 2.35 18.81
N GLY A 257 16.66 3.29 17.95
CA GLY A 257 16.74 4.72 18.27
C GLY A 257 15.79 5.12 19.39
N MET A 258 14.55 4.62 19.37
CA MET A 258 13.59 4.88 20.46
C MET A 258 14.03 4.28 21.78
N LEU A 259 14.61 3.07 21.79
CA LEU A 259 15.17 2.44 22.99
C LEU A 259 16.35 3.24 23.55
N LEU A 260 17.27 3.69 22.69
CA LEU A 260 18.41 4.51 23.08
C LEU A 260 17.99 5.86 23.68
N LEU A 261 16.91 6.45 23.19
CA LEU A 261 16.35 7.71 23.67
C LEU A 261 15.40 7.53 24.88
N GLY A 262 15.17 6.32 25.36
CA GLY A 262 14.24 6.02 26.45
C GLY A 262 12.80 6.41 26.15
N LEU A 263 12.39 6.35 24.86
CA LEU A 263 11.04 6.67 24.43
C LEU A 263 10.08 5.50 24.71
N PRO A 264 8.86 5.78 25.16
CA PRO A 264 7.87 4.74 25.39
C PRO A 264 7.37 4.12 24.09
N TYR A 265 6.78 2.93 24.20
CA TYR A 265 6.18 2.21 23.07
C TYR A 265 7.15 1.93 21.90
N ALA A 266 8.45 1.80 22.17
CA ALA A 266 9.46 1.62 21.12
C ALA A 266 9.13 0.46 20.18
N LEU A 267 8.78 -0.72 20.69
CA LEU A 267 8.45 -1.88 19.85
C LEU A 267 7.16 -1.68 19.04
N PRO A 268 5.99 -1.35 19.64
CA PRO A 268 4.78 -1.18 18.86
C PRO A 268 4.86 -0.05 17.84
N VAL A 269 5.46 1.10 18.19
CA VAL A 269 5.61 2.23 17.26
C VAL A 269 6.51 1.86 16.09
N SER A 270 7.64 1.20 16.33
CA SER A 270 8.54 0.78 15.26
C SER A 270 7.93 -0.30 14.36
N VAL A 271 7.11 -1.20 14.89
CA VAL A 271 6.37 -2.19 14.09
C VAL A 271 5.32 -1.50 13.22
N ILE A 272 4.61 -0.50 13.74
CA ILE A 272 3.66 0.32 12.97
C ILE A 272 4.40 1.05 11.84
N ILE A 273 5.50 1.72 12.16
CA ILE A 273 6.29 2.45 11.16
C ILE A 273 6.81 1.49 10.08
N ALA A 274 7.33 0.32 10.46
CA ALA A 274 7.76 -0.69 9.51
C ALA A 274 6.63 -1.17 8.60
N ALA A 275 5.45 -1.44 9.16
CA ALA A 275 4.29 -1.89 8.38
C ALA A 275 3.78 -0.80 7.45
N LEU A 276 3.70 0.44 7.92
CA LEU A 276 3.23 1.57 7.14
C LEU A 276 4.24 2.02 6.08
N SER A 277 5.55 1.86 6.31
CA SER A 277 6.59 2.20 5.34
C SER A 277 6.51 1.38 4.05
N LEU A 278 5.76 0.27 4.06
CA LEU A 278 5.42 -0.44 2.82
C LEU A 278 4.68 0.46 1.81
N ILE A 279 4.02 1.52 2.28
CA ILE A 279 3.38 2.54 1.43
C ILE A 279 4.36 3.71 1.27
N PRO A 280 4.99 3.88 0.11
CA PRO A 280 5.99 4.93 -0.10
C PRO A 280 5.44 6.31 0.22
N ILE A 281 6.23 7.14 0.87
CA ILE A 281 5.93 8.54 1.25
C ILE A 281 4.86 8.63 2.36
N PHE A 282 3.67 8.05 2.16
CA PHE A 282 2.55 8.14 3.10
C PHE A 282 2.81 7.37 4.40
N GLY A 283 3.52 6.25 4.30
CA GLY A 283 3.81 5.39 5.47
C GLY A 283 4.55 6.14 6.58
N ALA A 284 5.53 6.95 6.22
CA ALA A 284 6.30 7.76 7.13
C ALA A 284 5.43 8.78 7.90
N TRP A 285 4.56 9.49 7.19
CA TRP A 285 3.67 10.49 7.79
C TRP A 285 2.62 9.88 8.71
N ILE A 286 1.97 8.80 8.26
CA ILE A 286 0.97 8.09 9.07
C ILE A 286 1.65 7.47 10.29
N GLY A 287 2.85 6.89 10.11
CA GLY A 287 3.65 6.34 11.20
C GLY A 287 4.07 7.39 12.22
N ALA A 288 4.49 8.58 11.75
CA ALA A 288 4.81 9.71 12.61
C ALA A 288 3.61 10.17 13.44
N ALA A 289 2.46 10.36 12.77
CA ALA A 289 1.24 10.77 13.44
C ALA A 289 0.77 9.74 14.46
N THR A 290 0.78 8.46 14.12
CA THR A 290 0.36 7.38 15.02
C THR A 290 1.33 7.23 16.20
N GLY A 291 2.64 7.27 15.96
CA GLY A 291 3.65 7.19 17.01
C GLY A 291 3.59 8.39 17.95
N ALA A 292 3.50 9.62 17.41
CA ALA A 292 3.36 10.82 18.22
C ALA A 292 2.07 10.80 19.04
N PHE A 293 0.96 10.35 18.45
CA PHE A 293 -0.31 10.17 19.14
C PHE A 293 -0.19 9.22 20.35
N LEU A 294 0.46 8.08 20.19
CA LEU A 294 0.64 7.11 21.29
C LEU A 294 1.52 7.67 22.41
N ILE A 295 2.53 8.49 22.08
CA ILE A 295 3.52 8.97 23.04
C ILE A 295 3.06 10.24 23.75
N VAL A 296 2.30 11.12 23.07
CA VAL A 296 1.92 12.45 23.61
C VAL A 296 1.14 12.34 24.92
N PHE A 297 0.33 11.28 25.05
CA PHE A 297 -0.48 11.06 26.27
C PHE A 297 0.35 10.61 27.48
N GLN A 298 1.56 10.11 27.27
CA GLN A 298 2.48 9.84 28.38
C GLN A 298 3.32 11.08 28.73
N SER A 299 3.84 11.77 27.71
CA SER A 299 4.65 12.97 27.88
C SER A 299 4.73 13.75 26.56
N PRO A 300 4.23 14.98 26.51
CA PRO A 300 4.36 15.85 25.34
C PRO A 300 5.83 16.09 24.94
N ILE A 301 6.73 16.19 25.93
CA ILE A 301 8.18 16.36 25.68
C ILE A 301 8.76 15.14 24.97
N LYS A 302 8.40 13.93 25.40
CA LYS A 302 8.83 12.68 24.73
C LYS A 302 8.24 12.55 23.34
N ALA A 303 7.01 13.01 23.11
CA ALA A 303 6.42 13.05 21.76
C ALA A 303 7.18 14.01 20.84
N LEU A 304 7.57 15.17 21.33
CA LEU A 304 8.41 16.10 20.57
C LEU A 304 9.79 15.51 20.27
N THR A 305 10.41 14.87 21.26
CA THR A 305 11.69 14.15 21.06
C THR A 305 11.57 13.05 20.02
N PHE A 306 10.47 12.28 20.05
CA PHE A 306 10.16 11.27 19.04
C PHE A 306 10.03 11.88 17.63
N LEU A 307 9.29 12.98 17.49
CA LEU A 307 9.12 13.65 16.19
C LEU A 307 10.45 14.14 15.64
N ILE A 308 11.29 14.77 16.48
CA ILE A 308 12.64 15.22 16.06
C ILE A 308 13.50 14.02 15.65
N PHE A 309 13.50 12.97 16.45
CA PHE A 309 14.22 11.72 16.14
C PHE A 309 13.73 11.14 14.80
N LEU A 310 12.41 11.06 14.62
CA LEU A 310 11.84 10.50 13.40
C LEU A 310 12.16 11.35 12.18
N LEU A 311 12.16 12.68 12.28
CA LEU A 311 12.59 13.56 11.19
C LEU A 311 14.04 13.29 10.79
N ILE A 312 14.94 13.10 11.75
CA ILE A 312 16.33 12.74 11.48
C ILE A 312 16.40 11.36 10.81
N LEU A 313 15.66 10.39 11.33
CA LEU A 313 15.60 9.04 10.76
C LEU A 313 15.08 9.06 9.33
N GLN A 314 14.05 9.87 9.02
CA GLN A 314 13.51 10.05 7.67
C GLN A 314 14.50 10.72 6.72
N GLN A 315 15.35 11.64 7.21
CA GLN A 315 16.44 12.20 6.39
C GLN A 315 17.50 11.15 6.06
N VAL A 316 17.84 10.29 7.01
CA VAL A 316 18.76 9.16 6.77
C VAL A 316 18.13 8.14 5.81
N GLU A 317 16.85 7.84 5.98
CA GLU A 317 16.10 6.95 5.10
C GLU A 317 16.08 7.50 3.67
N GLY A 318 15.59 8.72 3.45
CA GLY A 318 15.42 9.31 2.11
C GLY A 318 16.74 9.55 1.36
N ASN A 319 17.82 9.91 2.07
CA ASN A 319 19.09 10.24 1.43
C ASN A 319 20.08 9.05 1.34
N LEU A 320 19.97 8.09 2.25
CA LEU A 320 20.95 7.01 2.35
C LEU A 320 20.36 5.62 2.08
N ILE A 321 19.24 5.28 2.71
CA ILE A 321 18.66 3.94 2.69
C ILE A 321 17.85 3.73 1.41
N TYR A 322 16.87 4.60 1.17
CA TYR A 322 15.95 4.50 0.03
C TYR A 322 16.68 4.41 -1.33
N PRO A 323 17.65 5.29 -1.66
CA PRO A 323 18.35 5.21 -2.95
C PRO A 323 19.16 3.91 -3.13
N ARG A 324 19.63 3.32 -2.03
CA ARG A 324 20.42 2.08 -2.09
C ARG A 324 19.56 0.82 -2.15
N VAL A 325 18.43 0.83 -1.47
CA VAL A 325 17.57 -0.36 -1.29
C VAL A 325 16.48 -0.41 -2.36
N VAL A 326 15.76 0.68 -2.56
CA VAL A 326 14.61 0.78 -3.46
C VAL A 326 14.95 1.50 -4.76
N GLY A 327 15.67 2.61 -4.70
CA GLY A 327 15.87 3.53 -5.82
C GLY A 327 16.50 2.91 -7.06
N LYS A 328 17.49 2.01 -6.89
CA LYS A 328 18.11 1.26 -8.01
C LYS A 328 17.16 0.23 -8.63
N SER A 329 16.17 -0.23 -7.87
CA SER A 329 15.26 -1.30 -8.26
C SER A 329 14.10 -0.81 -9.10
N VAL A 330 13.69 0.46 -8.94
CA VAL A 330 12.49 1.03 -9.57
C VAL A 330 12.83 1.89 -10.78
N GLY A 331 14.01 2.53 -10.79
CA GLY A 331 14.49 3.35 -11.91
C GLY A 331 13.64 4.58 -12.23
N LEU A 332 12.74 4.99 -11.32
CA LEU A 332 11.83 6.12 -11.48
C LEU A 332 12.39 7.38 -10.78
N PRO A 333 12.34 8.55 -11.42
CA PRO A 333 12.45 9.82 -10.72
C PRO A 333 11.37 9.99 -9.64
N GLY A 334 11.71 10.64 -8.51
CA GLY A 334 10.80 10.79 -7.36
C GLY A 334 9.43 11.41 -7.68
N LEU A 335 9.37 12.33 -8.64
CA LEU A 335 8.12 12.92 -9.13
C LEU A 335 7.14 11.85 -9.64
N TRP A 336 7.63 10.88 -10.41
CA TRP A 336 6.81 9.80 -10.95
C TRP A 336 6.36 8.82 -9.87
N VAL A 337 7.19 8.63 -8.82
CA VAL A 337 6.80 7.84 -7.65
C VAL A 337 5.63 8.52 -6.93
N LEU A 338 5.73 9.83 -6.66
CA LEU A 338 4.65 10.61 -6.04
C LEU A 338 3.37 10.57 -6.88
N ALA A 339 3.48 10.80 -8.18
CA ALA A 339 2.33 10.73 -9.10
C ALA A 339 1.70 9.34 -9.11
N ALA A 340 2.51 8.27 -9.17
CA ALA A 340 2.01 6.89 -9.16
C ALA A 340 1.27 6.55 -7.88
N VAL A 341 1.79 6.96 -6.71
CA VAL A 341 1.15 6.73 -5.41
C VAL A 341 -0.14 7.54 -5.28
N THR A 342 -0.14 8.81 -5.70
CA THR A 342 -1.34 9.67 -5.63
C THR A 342 -2.46 9.18 -6.55
N ILE A 343 -2.15 8.92 -7.82
CA ILE A 343 -3.13 8.42 -8.80
C ILE A 343 -3.60 7.02 -8.41
N GLY A 344 -2.66 6.13 -8.06
CA GLY A 344 -2.98 4.78 -7.62
C GLY A 344 -3.86 4.77 -6.37
N GLY A 345 -3.53 5.62 -5.40
CA GLY A 345 -4.29 5.78 -4.16
C GLY A 345 -5.72 6.27 -4.40
N GLY A 346 -5.89 7.26 -5.28
CA GLY A 346 -7.21 7.77 -5.65
C GLY A 346 -8.06 6.75 -6.43
N ALA A 347 -7.43 5.88 -7.25
CA ALA A 347 -8.13 4.90 -8.06
C ALA A 347 -8.47 3.60 -7.29
N PHE A 348 -7.55 3.08 -6.49
CA PHE A 348 -7.65 1.74 -5.89
C PHE A 348 -7.27 1.71 -4.40
N GLY A 349 -7.21 2.86 -3.72
CA GLY A 349 -6.85 2.96 -2.31
C GLY A 349 -5.43 2.46 -2.01
N ILE A 350 -5.25 1.80 -0.87
CA ILE A 350 -3.95 1.30 -0.40
C ILE A 350 -3.28 0.36 -1.41
N LEU A 351 -4.05 -0.52 -2.05
CA LEU A 351 -3.53 -1.41 -3.09
C LEU A 351 -3.02 -0.64 -4.30
N GLY A 352 -3.72 0.42 -4.70
CA GLY A 352 -3.28 1.28 -5.79
C GLY A 352 -2.01 2.06 -5.45
N MET A 353 -1.84 2.50 -4.20
CA MET A 353 -0.59 3.12 -3.74
C MET A 353 0.61 2.16 -3.88
N LEU A 354 0.43 0.91 -3.43
CA LEU A 354 1.48 -0.12 -3.50
C LEU A 354 1.82 -0.54 -4.92
N LEU A 355 0.80 -0.75 -5.77
CA LEU A 355 0.98 -1.25 -7.12
C LEU A 355 1.28 -0.15 -8.14
N GLY A 356 0.91 1.08 -7.85
CA GLY A 356 1.09 2.23 -8.74
C GLY A 356 2.55 2.44 -9.13
N VAL A 357 3.46 2.34 -8.16
CA VAL A 357 4.90 2.56 -8.40
C VAL A 357 5.49 1.55 -9.39
N PRO A 358 5.36 0.22 -9.20
CA PRO A 358 5.88 -0.73 -10.17
C PRO A 358 5.16 -0.66 -11.53
N VAL A 359 3.86 -0.36 -11.57
CA VAL A 359 3.14 -0.14 -12.83
C VAL A 359 3.71 1.07 -13.57
N CYS A 360 3.89 2.18 -12.87
CA CYS A 360 4.50 3.38 -13.44
C CYS A 360 5.94 3.12 -13.92
N SER A 361 6.73 2.30 -13.19
CA SER A 361 8.08 1.90 -13.59
C SER A 361 8.08 1.13 -14.91
N VAL A 362 7.14 0.23 -15.10
CA VAL A 362 7.00 -0.52 -16.36
C VAL A 362 6.63 0.43 -17.51
N VAL A 363 5.64 1.30 -17.31
CA VAL A 363 5.22 2.29 -18.33
C VAL A 363 6.39 3.20 -18.69
N TYR A 364 7.09 3.73 -17.69
CA TYR A 364 8.24 4.60 -17.88
C TYR A 364 9.37 3.91 -18.69
N SER A 365 9.67 2.65 -18.34
CA SER A 365 10.66 1.85 -19.04
C SER A 365 10.28 1.58 -20.50
N LEU A 366 8.99 1.33 -20.77
CA LEU A 366 8.49 1.13 -22.13
C LEU A 366 8.56 2.42 -22.95
N VAL A 367 8.20 3.56 -22.35
CA VAL A 367 8.32 4.87 -23.00
C VAL A 367 9.79 5.19 -23.31
N GLN A 368 10.70 4.97 -22.36
CA GLN A 368 12.13 5.15 -22.61
C GLN A 368 12.65 4.25 -23.74
N ALA A 369 12.24 2.98 -23.76
CA ALA A 369 12.63 2.05 -24.81
C ALA A 369 12.11 2.54 -26.19
N TYR A 370 10.88 3.06 -26.22
CA TYR A 370 10.29 3.59 -27.45
C TYR A 370 11.04 4.84 -27.96
N ILE A 371 11.40 5.77 -27.08
CA ILE A 371 12.13 6.99 -27.43
C ILE A 371 13.54 6.64 -27.95
N ARG A 372 14.23 5.69 -27.30
CA ARG A 372 15.58 5.26 -27.71
C ARG A 372 15.61 4.46 -29.02
N THR A 373 14.50 3.87 -29.42
CA THR A 373 14.41 3.12 -30.69
C THR A 373 14.04 3.99 -31.90
N LYS A 374 13.67 5.26 -31.71
CA LYS A 374 13.61 6.23 -32.81
C LYS A 374 15.05 6.69 -33.09
N PRO A 375 15.63 6.37 -34.26
CA PRO A 375 16.94 6.97 -34.61
C PRO A 375 16.77 8.47 -34.75
N GLU A 376 17.80 9.24 -34.39
CA GLU A 376 17.99 10.69 -34.65
C GLU A 376 18.04 11.02 -36.16
N ALA A 377 17.18 10.42 -36.97
CA ALA A 377 17.17 10.54 -38.43
C ALA A 377 16.41 11.77 -38.96
N GLU A 378 15.87 12.63 -38.09
CA GLU A 378 15.09 13.81 -38.53
C GLU A 378 15.68 15.17 -38.11
N GLU A 379 16.86 15.21 -37.50
CA GLU A 379 17.47 16.51 -37.07
C GLU A 379 18.50 17.08 -38.09
N ASN A 380 18.64 16.47 -39.27
CA ASN A 380 19.50 16.91 -40.35
C ASN A 380 18.76 16.99 -41.68
N GLN A 381 17.61 17.67 -41.73
CA GLN A 381 17.03 18.19 -42.99
C GLN A 381 16.65 19.65 -42.85
#